data_6dd7c79174c90ede9e75363d632558d5
#
_entry.id   6dd7c79174c90ede9e75363d632558d5
#
_cell.length_a   1.000
_cell.length_b   1.000
_cell.length_c   1.000
_cell.angle_alpha   90.00
_cell.angle_beta   90.00
_cell.angle_gamma   90.00
#
_symmetry.space_group_name_H-M   'P 1'
#
loop_
_entity.id
_entity.type
_entity.pdbx_description
1 polymer ?
#
loop_
_entity_poly.entity_id
_entity_poly.type
_entity_poly.pdbx_seq_one_letter_code
_entity_poly.pdbx_strand_id
1 'polypeptide(L)'
;MPGNQASTVLRGPGRGNAPRLPDNTAADHIEATRLALAQLPRRLRGRVLVRADSGGGTREFLQWLTARSRPLHYSAGMTITEDMQAAILKIPAKSWTPAYDGDGQVREGAWVADITGMLDLESWPAGMRVIVRKERPHPGAQLRFTDIDGHRFTAFATDARKGQLADLELRHRRRARCEDRIRNAKDTGLRNLPLKGYAQNQVWCEIVALACELMAWMQMLALTGKARRWEPKRLRLRLFAVAGRLARGGRRLRLRLAERWPWAAGIAAAVTRLQARPSG
;
A
#
# COMPACT_ATOMS: atom_id res chain seq x y z
N MET A 1 -18.33 -1.55 10.64
CA MET A 1 -17.90 -0.50 9.72
C MET A 1 -16.41 -0.31 9.86
N PRO A 2 -15.53 -0.75 8.97
CA PRO A 2 -14.19 -0.22 8.91
C PRO A 2 -14.24 1.02 8.01
N GLY A 3 -14.55 2.16 8.65
CA GLY A 3 -14.51 3.46 8.00
C GLY A 3 -13.10 3.79 7.53
N ASN A 4 -13.05 4.40 6.40
CA ASN A 4 -11.95 5.01 5.68
C ASN A 4 -10.96 5.74 6.61
N GLN A 5 -10.00 5.02 7.21
CA GLN A 5 -9.06 5.58 8.19
C GLN A 5 -7.84 6.27 7.56
N ALA A 6 -7.68 6.17 6.24
CA ALA A 6 -6.57 6.84 5.54
C ALA A 6 -6.77 8.37 5.45
N SER A 7 -8.03 8.84 5.41
CA SER A 7 -8.34 10.28 5.35
C SER A 7 -8.17 11.03 6.69
N THR A 8 -8.05 10.30 7.80
CA THR A 8 -7.94 10.90 9.14
C THR A 8 -6.56 11.50 9.42
N VAL A 9 -5.53 11.09 8.69
CA VAL A 9 -4.15 11.59 8.89
C VAL A 9 -3.98 13.02 8.35
N LEU A 10 -4.80 13.43 7.38
CA LEU A 10 -4.76 14.79 6.80
C LEU A 10 -5.80 15.75 7.38
N ARG A 11 -6.64 15.30 8.32
CA ARG A 11 -7.63 16.16 8.99
C ARG A 11 -6.97 16.91 10.15
N GLY A 12 -6.75 18.19 9.97
CA GLY A 12 -6.53 19.10 11.09
C GLY A 12 -7.76 19.11 12.03
N PRO A 13 -7.61 19.50 13.31
CA PRO A 13 -8.74 19.57 14.26
C PRO A 13 -9.78 20.55 13.74
N GLY A 14 -10.90 20.04 13.21
CA GLY A 14 -12.02 20.83 12.76
C GLY A 14 -12.69 21.51 13.95
N ARG A 15 -12.57 22.82 14.03
CA ARG A 15 -13.58 23.64 14.70
C ARG A 15 -14.79 23.66 13.77
N GLY A 16 -15.99 23.49 14.34
CA GLY A 16 -17.24 23.30 13.67
C GLY A 16 -17.47 24.17 12.42
N ASN A 17 -18.17 23.59 11.44
CA ASN A 17 -18.62 24.17 10.18
C ASN A 17 -17.56 24.56 9.13
N ALA A 18 -16.32 24.02 9.18
CA ALA A 18 -15.49 24.05 8.00
C ALA A 18 -16.08 23.10 6.93
N PRO A 19 -16.15 23.51 5.64
CA PRO A 19 -16.60 22.62 4.58
C PRO A 19 -15.75 21.35 4.63
N ARG A 20 -16.42 20.19 4.62
CA ARG A 20 -15.74 18.90 4.50
C ARG A 20 -14.85 18.98 3.26
N LEU A 21 -13.54 18.91 3.42
CA LEU A 21 -12.66 18.71 2.31
C LEU A 21 -13.10 17.41 1.62
N PRO A 22 -13.39 17.43 0.32
CA PRO A 22 -13.79 16.23 -0.39
C PRO A 22 -12.67 15.19 -0.23
N ASP A 23 -13.02 14.03 0.30
CA ASP A 23 -12.07 12.96 0.54
C ASP A 23 -11.57 12.42 -0.82
N ASN A 24 -10.25 12.52 -1.07
CA ASN A 24 -9.56 11.92 -2.20
C ASN A 24 -10.07 12.32 -3.59
N THR A 25 -9.96 13.58 -3.93
CA THR A 25 -10.27 14.08 -5.28
C THR A 25 -9.25 13.58 -6.32
N ALA A 26 -9.62 13.65 -7.60
CA ALA A 26 -8.67 13.38 -8.69
C ALA A 26 -7.43 14.30 -8.61
N ALA A 27 -7.61 15.56 -8.17
CA ALA A 27 -6.52 16.51 -7.96
C ALA A 27 -5.52 16.04 -6.90
N ASP A 28 -5.99 15.48 -5.80
CA ASP A 28 -5.15 14.95 -4.73
C ASP A 28 -4.32 13.76 -5.21
N HIS A 29 -4.94 12.86 -5.99
CA HIS A 29 -4.24 11.73 -6.60
C HIS A 29 -3.19 12.17 -7.62
N ILE A 30 -3.50 13.20 -8.42
CA ILE A 30 -2.55 13.80 -9.38
C ILE A 30 -1.36 14.39 -8.64
N GLU A 31 -1.60 15.18 -7.60
CA GLU A 31 -0.53 15.84 -6.84
C GLU A 31 0.35 14.82 -6.10
N ALA A 32 -0.26 13.86 -5.41
CA ALA A 32 0.48 12.77 -4.77
C ALA A 32 1.34 11.99 -5.79
N THR A 33 0.81 11.74 -6.99
CA THR A 33 1.55 11.05 -8.05
C THR A 33 2.70 11.91 -8.58
N ARG A 34 2.50 13.22 -8.75
CA ARG A 34 3.57 14.17 -9.16
C ARG A 34 4.72 14.18 -8.16
N LEU A 35 4.40 14.30 -6.87
CA LEU A 35 5.39 14.30 -5.78
C LEU A 35 6.17 12.98 -5.72
N ALA A 36 5.48 11.85 -5.86
CA ALA A 36 6.12 10.54 -5.92
C ALA A 36 7.06 10.40 -7.14
N LEU A 37 6.61 10.83 -8.32
CA LEU A 37 7.42 10.81 -9.54
C LEU A 37 8.63 11.75 -9.45
N ALA A 38 8.51 12.90 -8.76
CA ALA A 38 9.61 13.84 -8.60
C ALA A 38 10.79 13.23 -7.86
N GLN A 39 10.54 12.29 -6.94
CA GLN A 39 11.57 11.56 -6.19
C GLN A 39 12.30 10.49 -7.01
N LEU A 40 11.77 10.13 -8.19
CA LEU A 40 12.38 9.11 -9.03
C LEU A 40 13.38 9.72 -10.02
N PRO A 41 14.51 9.05 -10.30
CA PRO A 41 15.39 9.41 -11.39
C PRO A 41 14.61 9.47 -12.73
N ARG A 42 14.92 10.48 -13.58
CA ARG A 42 14.18 10.70 -14.85
C ARG A 42 14.07 9.45 -15.72
N ARG A 43 15.12 8.60 -15.77
CA ARG A 43 15.16 7.35 -16.54
C ARG A 43 14.11 6.30 -16.10
N LEU A 44 13.66 6.37 -14.85
CA LEU A 44 12.70 5.41 -14.30
C LEU A 44 11.25 5.87 -14.41
N ARG A 45 11.00 7.18 -14.60
CA ARG A 45 9.65 7.76 -14.59
C ARG A 45 8.72 7.18 -15.67
N GLY A 46 9.26 6.77 -16.81
CA GLY A 46 8.47 6.12 -17.89
C GLY A 46 8.23 4.63 -17.72
N ARG A 47 8.69 4.01 -16.62
CA ARG A 47 8.49 2.58 -16.31
C ARG A 47 7.67 2.35 -15.06
N VAL A 48 6.90 3.36 -14.65
CA VAL A 48 6.12 3.33 -13.42
C VAL A 48 4.74 2.74 -13.69
N LEU A 49 4.31 1.83 -12.83
CA LEU A 49 2.94 1.38 -12.69
C LEU A 49 2.31 2.08 -11.49
N VAL A 50 1.33 2.94 -11.72
CA VAL A 50 0.53 3.57 -10.68
C VAL A 50 -0.57 2.59 -10.26
N ARG A 51 -0.62 2.26 -8.99
CA ARG A 51 -1.68 1.41 -8.43
C ARG A 51 -2.46 2.18 -7.38
N ALA A 52 -3.76 2.25 -7.57
CA ALA A 52 -4.67 2.96 -6.66
C ALA A 52 -5.82 2.04 -6.23
N ASP A 53 -6.45 2.39 -5.13
CA ASP A 53 -7.74 1.81 -4.73
C ASP A 53 -8.89 2.45 -5.52
N SER A 54 -10.13 2.21 -5.10
CA SER A 54 -11.30 2.76 -5.78
C SER A 54 -11.39 4.30 -5.72
N GLY A 55 -10.72 4.95 -4.76
CA GLY A 55 -10.61 6.40 -4.72
C GLY A 55 -9.85 6.99 -5.90
N GLY A 56 -8.85 6.25 -6.43
CA GLY A 56 -8.11 6.64 -7.63
C GLY A 56 -8.73 6.13 -8.94
N GLY A 57 -9.85 5.45 -8.90
CA GLY A 57 -10.58 4.98 -10.09
C GLY A 57 -11.45 6.06 -10.71
N THR A 58 -10.98 7.29 -10.80
CA THR A 58 -11.72 8.41 -11.39
C THR A 58 -11.29 8.66 -12.83
N ARG A 59 -12.23 9.12 -13.65
CA ARG A 59 -11.99 9.43 -15.06
C ARG A 59 -10.85 10.44 -15.23
N GLU A 60 -10.91 11.52 -14.49
CA GLU A 60 -9.97 12.64 -14.57
C GLU A 60 -8.54 12.18 -14.22
N PHE A 61 -8.40 11.36 -13.20
CA PHE A 61 -7.08 10.85 -12.81
C PHE A 61 -6.51 9.89 -13.84
N LEU A 62 -7.33 8.96 -14.36
CA LEU A 62 -6.87 8.01 -15.38
C LEU A 62 -6.57 8.70 -16.72
N GLN A 63 -7.35 9.70 -17.11
CA GLN A 63 -7.06 10.55 -18.27
C GLN A 63 -5.75 11.31 -18.08
N TRP A 64 -5.51 11.89 -16.90
CA TRP A 64 -4.25 12.57 -16.61
C TRP A 64 -3.04 11.61 -16.70
N LEU A 65 -3.16 10.36 -16.24
CA LEU A 65 -2.08 9.36 -16.35
C LEU A 65 -1.74 9.05 -17.82
N THR A 66 -2.74 9.00 -18.69
CA THR A 66 -2.58 8.62 -20.12
C THR A 66 -2.28 9.79 -21.05
N ALA A 67 -2.73 11.00 -20.73
CA ALA A 67 -2.55 12.20 -21.56
C ALA A 67 -1.13 12.78 -21.51
N ARG A 68 -0.20 12.21 -20.75
CA ARG A 68 1.18 12.68 -20.62
C ARG A 68 1.98 12.36 -21.88
N SER A 69 3.02 13.16 -22.18
CA SER A 69 3.98 12.89 -23.26
C SER A 69 4.64 11.49 -23.12
N ARG A 70 4.75 10.99 -21.92
CA ARG A 70 5.10 9.60 -21.59
C ARG A 70 4.00 9.04 -20.68
N PRO A 71 3.03 8.33 -21.24
CA PRO A 71 1.94 7.74 -20.48
C PRO A 71 2.45 6.85 -19.36
N LEU A 72 1.77 6.89 -18.22
CA LEU A 72 2.05 6.03 -17.08
C LEU A 72 1.10 4.84 -17.12
N HIS A 73 1.65 3.65 -16.86
CA HIS A 73 0.82 2.47 -16.68
C HIS A 73 0.03 2.57 -15.38
N TYR A 74 -1.19 2.05 -15.39
CA TYR A 74 -2.03 2.09 -14.21
C TYR A 74 -2.80 0.79 -13.95
N SER A 75 -3.19 0.64 -12.68
CA SER A 75 -4.11 -0.38 -12.21
C SER A 75 -4.87 0.20 -11.03
N ALA A 76 -6.07 0.74 -11.27
CA ALA A 76 -6.88 1.46 -10.29
C ALA A 76 -8.15 0.69 -9.96
N GLY A 77 -8.47 0.55 -8.68
CA GLY A 77 -9.75 -0.01 -8.24
C GLY A 77 -10.91 0.81 -8.79
N MET A 78 -12.04 0.14 -9.04
CA MET A 78 -13.27 0.76 -9.48
C MET A 78 -14.38 0.49 -8.47
N THR A 79 -15.21 1.48 -8.21
CA THR A 79 -16.48 1.23 -7.53
C THR A 79 -17.42 0.52 -8.50
N ILE A 80 -18.04 -0.56 -8.07
CA ILE A 80 -19.01 -1.28 -8.90
C ILE A 80 -20.27 -0.43 -9.01
N THR A 81 -20.56 0.03 -10.23
CA THR A 81 -21.78 0.75 -10.61
C THR A 81 -22.90 -0.22 -10.97
N GLU A 82 -24.12 0.29 -11.14
CA GLU A 82 -25.27 -0.51 -11.60
C GLU A 82 -25.01 -1.15 -12.96
N ASP A 83 -24.40 -0.41 -13.91
CA ASP A 83 -24.03 -0.94 -15.23
C ASP A 83 -23.00 -2.08 -15.13
N MET A 84 -21.99 -1.91 -14.27
CA MET A 84 -21.03 -2.98 -14.01
C MET A 84 -21.70 -4.19 -13.35
N GLN A 85 -22.64 -3.98 -12.46
CA GLN A 85 -23.41 -5.04 -11.81
C GLN A 85 -24.25 -5.80 -12.86
N ALA A 86 -24.95 -5.08 -13.73
CA ALA A 86 -25.71 -5.67 -14.84
C ALA A 86 -24.80 -6.44 -15.80
N ALA A 87 -23.62 -5.95 -16.11
CA ALA A 87 -22.63 -6.65 -16.93
C ALA A 87 -22.12 -7.92 -16.24
N ILE A 88 -21.80 -7.87 -14.95
CA ILE A 88 -21.34 -9.02 -14.14
C ILE A 88 -22.35 -10.17 -14.18
N LEU A 89 -23.64 -9.88 -14.07
CA LEU A 89 -24.70 -10.87 -14.09
C LEU A 89 -24.84 -11.58 -15.46
N LYS A 90 -24.40 -10.93 -16.53
CA LYS A 90 -24.45 -11.47 -17.90
C LYS A 90 -23.19 -12.26 -18.29
N ILE A 91 -22.16 -12.34 -17.43
CA ILE A 91 -20.91 -13.05 -17.75
C ILE A 91 -21.19 -14.56 -17.85
N PRO A 92 -20.93 -15.19 -19.01
CA PRO A 92 -21.08 -16.63 -19.15
C PRO A 92 -20.16 -17.38 -18.19
N ALA A 93 -20.61 -18.51 -17.65
CA ALA A 93 -19.81 -19.31 -16.71
C ALA A 93 -18.42 -19.68 -17.26
N LYS A 94 -18.31 -19.97 -18.56
CA LYS A 94 -17.06 -20.30 -19.24
C LYS A 94 -16.06 -19.14 -19.35
N SER A 95 -16.49 -17.90 -19.16
CA SER A 95 -15.63 -16.70 -19.25
C SER A 95 -14.90 -16.39 -17.95
N TRP A 96 -15.23 -17.08 -16.89
CA TRP A 96 -14.54 -16.95 -15.60
C TRP A 96 -13.28 -17.81 -15.57
N THR A 97 -12.13 -17.17 -15.36
CA THR A 97 -10.82 -17.82 -15.20
C THR A 97 -10.49 -17.90 -13.72
N PRO A 98 -9.93 -19.02 -13.21
CA PRO A 98 -9.49 -19.10 -11.81
C PRO A 98 -8.53 -17.97 -11.45
N ALA A 99 -8.73 -17.34 -10.29
CA ALA A 99 -7.83 -16.31 -9.76
C ALA A 99 -6.64 -16.96 -9.04
N TYR A 100 -5.57 -16.19 -8.82
CA TYR A 100 -4.40 -16.65 -8.07
C TYR A 100 -4.45 -16.18 -6.61
N ASP A 101 -3.78 -16.93 -5.74
CA ASP A 101 -3.46 -16.51 -4.37
C ASP A 101 -2.25 -15.57 -4.32
N GLY A 102 -1.74 -15.27 -3.11
CA GLY A 102 -0.57 -14.39 -2.91
C GLY A 102 0.72 -14.95 -3.49
N ASP A 103 0.83 -16.26 -3.61
CA ASP A 103 2.02 -17.00 -4.06
C ASP A 103 1.96 -17.35 -5.55
N GLY A 104 0.85 -17.03 -6.22
CA GLY A 104 0.65 -17.24 -7.66
C GLY A 104 0.05 -18.62 -7.98
N GLN A 105 -0.44 -19.34 -6.99
CA GLN A 105 -1.17 -20.59 -7.19
C GLN A 105 -2.65 -20.31 -7.39
N VAL A 106 -3.37 -21.25 -7.99
CA VAL A 106 -4.82 -21.14 -8.16
C VAL A 106 -5.51 -21.03 -6.79
N ARG A 107 -6.31 -19.97 -6.63
CA ARG A 107 -7.09 -19.76 -5.42
C ARG A 107 -8.46 -20.38 -5.56
N GLU A 108 -8.76 -21.35 -4.71
CA GLU A 108 -10.08 -21.94 -4.65
C GLU A 108 -11.14 -20.89 -4.25
N GLY A 109 -12.30 -20.94 -4.90
CA GLY A 109 -13.41 -20.03 -4.63
C GLY A 109 -13.20 -18.59 -5.12
N ALA A 110 -12.25 -18.36 -6.06
CA ALA A 110 -12.03 -17.05 -6.64
C ALA A 110 -11.78 -17.14 -8.15
N TRP A 111 -12.39 -16.22 -8.90
CA TRP A 111 -12.31 -16.15 -10.36
C TRP A 111 -12.19 -14.70 -10.83
N VAL A 112 -11.71 -14.53 -12.06
CA VAL A 112 -11.58 -13.24 -12.73
C VAL A 112 -12.21 -13.29 -14.12
N ALA A 113 -12.77 -12.18 -14.58
CA ALA A 113 -13.30 -12.00 -15.91
C ALA A 113 -13.04 -10.59 -16.42
N ASP A 114 -12.94 -10.43 -17.73
CA ASP A 114 -12.85 -9.14 -18.41
C ASP A 114 -14.25 -8.72 -18.87
N ILE A 115 -14.71 -7.56 -18.43
CA ILE A 115 -16.02 -7.01 -18.79
C ILE A 115 -15.91 -5.77 -19.68
N THR A 116 -14.73 -5.47 -20.20
CA THR A 116 -14.46 -4.27 -21.02
C THR A 116 -15.46 -4.09 -22.15
N GLY A 117 -15.71 -5.14 -22.91
CA GLY A 117 -16.66 -5.09 -24.05
C GLY A 117 -18.15 -5.06 -23.68
N MET A 118 -18.46 -5.09 -22.37
CA MET A 118 -19.84 -5.06 -21.87
C MET A 118 -20.20 -3.69 -21.25
N LEU A 119 -19.26 -2.74 -21.24
CA LEU A 119 -19.40 -1.42 -20.63
C LEU A 119 -19.24 -0.33 -21.68
N ASP A 120 -19.95 0.78 -21.49
CA ASP A 120 -19.65 2.02 -22.21
C ASP A 120 -18.41 2.68 -21.58
N LEU A 121 -17.31 2.65 -22.31
CA LEU A 121 -16.04 3.24 -21.92
C LEU A 121 -15.61 4.40 -22.83
N GLU A 122 -16.49 4.96 -23.64
CA GLU A 122 -16.18 6.02 -24.61
C GLU A 122 -15.58 7.25 -23.95
N SER A 123 -16.07 7.59 -22.76
CA SER A 123 -15.57 8.74 -21.97
C SER A 123 -14.31 8.44 -21.14
N TRP A 124 -13.80 7.21 -21.17
CA TRP A 124 -12.62 6.77 -20.43
C TRP A 124 -11.38 6.74 -21.34
N PRO A 125 -10.17 6.61 -20.77
CA PRO A 125 -8.95 6.53 -21.59
C PRO A 125 -9.01 5.39 -22.62
N ALA A 126 -8.61 5.69 -23.85
CA ALA A 126 -8.60 4.70 -24.94
C ALA A 126 -7.76 3.46 -24.57
N GLY A 127 -8.31 2.27 -24.82
CA GLY A 127 -7.67 1.00 -24.51
C GLY A 127 -7.71 0.62 -23.04
N MET A 128 -8.47 1.32 -22.20
CA MET A 128 -8.75 0.91 -20.83
C MET A 128 -9.48 -0.43 -20.82
N ARG A 129 -9.06 -1.30 -19.91
CA ARG A 129 -9.74 -2.58 -19.63
C ARG A 129 -10.33 -2.54 -18.23
N VAL A 130 -11.47 -3.17 -18.06
CA VAL A 130 -12.10 -3.38 -16.74
C VAL A 130 -12.17 -4.87 -16.45
N ILE A 131 -11.49 -5.26 -15.37
CA ILE A 131 -11.39 -6.65 -14.92
C ILE A 131 -12.13 -6.78 -13.60
N VAL A 132 -12.96 -7.80 -13.49
CA VAL A 132 -13.74 -8.12 -12.30
C VAL A 132 -13.20 -9.39 -11.67
N ARG A 133 -13.12 -9.38 -10.35
CA ARG A 133 -12.87 -10.54 -9.51
C ARG A 133 -14.14 -10.92 -8.76
N LYS A 134 -14.46 -12.19 -8.79
CA LYS A 134 -15.49 -12.86 -7.99
C LYS A 134 -14.80 -13.76 -6.97
N GLU A 135 -15.16 -13.67 -5.69
CA GLU A 135 -14.64 -14.57 -4.66
C GLU A 135 -15.69 -14.92 -3.61
N ARG A 136 -15.57 -16.09 -3.04
CA ARG A 136 -16.33 -16.44 -1.83
C ARG A 136 -15.80 -15.63 -0.66
N PRO A 137 -16.66 -14.88 0.06
CA PRO A 137 -16.25 -14.20 1.28
C PRO A 137 -15.64 -15.17 2.28
N HIS A 138 -14.71 -14.68 3.09
CA HIS A 138 -14.17 -15.48 4.19
C HIS A 138 -15.30 -15.93 5.14
N PRO A 139 -15.29 -17.15 5.69
CA PRO A 139 -16.25 -17.59 6.70
C PRO A 139 -16.36 -16.55 7.83
N GLY A 140 -17.57 -16.11 8.14
CA GLY A 140 -17.85 -15.05 9.13
C GLY A 140 -17.77 -13.62 8.60
N ALA A 141 -17.47 -13.40 7.32
CA ALA A 141 -17.54 -12.07 6.72
C ALA A 141 -19.01 -11.61 6.58
N GLN A 142 -19.28 -10.35 6.95
CA GLN A 142 -20.60 -9.76 6.70
C GLN A 142 -20.82 -9.62 5.19
N LEU A 143 -21.99 -10.07 4.72
CA LEU A 143 -22.45 -9.84 3.36
C LEU A 143 -22.65 -8.34 3.13
N ARG A 144 -22.31 -7.86 1.94
CA ARG A 144 -22.52 -6.48 1.49
C ARG A 144 -23.66 -6.46 0.48
N PHE A 145 -24.30 -5.31 0.28
CA PHE A 145 -25.32 -5.13 -0.76
C PHE A 145 -24.81 -5.45 -2.18
N THR A 146 -23.51 -5.36 -2.40
CA THR A 146 -22.84 -5.67 -3.67
C THR A 146 -22.46 -7.14 -3.82
N ASP A 147 -22.72 -7.97 -2.79
CA ASP A 147 -22.47 -9.42 -2.85
C ASP A 147 -23.64 -10.08 -3.58
N ILE A 148 -23.38 -10.87 -4.62
CA ILE A 148 -24.38 -11.52 -5.47
C ILE A 148 -24.13 -13.03 -5.38
N ASP A 149 -25.19 -13.81 -5.18
CA ASP A 149 -25.13 -15.27 -5.09
C ASP A 149 -24.03 -15.79 -4.16
N GLY A 150 -23.90 -15.15 -2.98
CA GLY A 150 -22.91 -15.52 -1.98
C GLY A 150 -21.46 -15.21 -2.36
N HIS A 151 -21.24 -14.41 -3.41
CA HIS A 151 -19.92 -14.00 -3.85
C HIS A 151 -19.72 -12.49 -3.71
N ARG A 152 -18.51 -12.10 -3.34
CA ARG A 152 -18.05 -10.71 -3.33
C ARG A 152 -17.40 -10.37 -4.65
N PHE A 153 -17.77 -9.22 -5.20
CA PHE A 153 -17.17 -8.69 -6.40
C PHE A 153 -16.30 -7.48 -6.12
N THR A 154 -15.20 -7.38 -6.86
CA THR A 154 -14.34 -6.20 -6.91
C THR A 154 -13.94 -5.97 -8.35
N ALA A 155 -13.80 -4.71 -8.77
CA ALA A 155 -13.41 -4.34 -10.11
C ALA A 155 -12.17 -3.44 -10.09
N PHE A 156 -11.37 -3.50 -11.15
CA PHE A 156 -10.29 -2.56 -11.39
C PHE A 156 -10.10 -2.27 -12.86
N ALA A 157 -9.67 -1.04 -13.15
CA ALA A 157 -9.28 -0.60 -14.49
C ALA A 157 -7.76 -0.72 -14.69
N THR A 158 -7.34 -1.04 -15.92
CA THR A 158 -5.92 -1.06 -16.28
C THR A 158 -5.74 -0.75 -17.77
N ASP A 159 -4.59 -0.20 -18.14
CA ASP A 159 -4.13 -0.01 -19.52
C ASP A 159 -3.35 -1.21 -20.08
N ALA A 160 -3.18 -2.28 -19.31
CA ALA A 160 -2.42 -3.45 -19.70
C ALA A 160 -3.13 -4.21 -20.82
N ARG A 161 -2.63 -4.09 -22.04
CA ARG A 161 -3.19 -4.76 -23.24
C ARG A 161 -2.93 -6.26 -23.25
N LYS A 162 -1.86 -6.73 -22.62
CA LYS A 162 -1.39 -8.13 -22.58
C LYS A 162 -1.32 -8.63 -21.14
N GLY A 163 -1.30 -9.95 -20.99
CA GLY A 163 -1.20 -10.64 -19.70
C GLY A 163 -2.47 -11.43 -19.39
N GLN A 164 -2.30 -12.52 -18.66
CA GLN A 164 -3.42 -13.33 -18.18
C GLN A 164 -4.22 -12.54 -17.14
N LEU A 165 -5.54 -12.71 -17.12
CA LEU A 165 -6.42 -11.96 -16.20
C LEU A 165 -6.05 -12.20 -14.74
N ALA A 166 -5.72 -13.43 -14.39
CA ALA A 166 -5.31 -13.80 -13.03
C ALA A 166 -4.01 -13.11 -12.59
N ASP A 167 -3.04 -12.93 -13.51
CA ASP A 167 -1.79 -12.21 -13.23
C ASP A 167 -2.04 -10.71 -13.04
N LEU A 168 -2.89 -10.12 -13.89
CA LEU A 168 -3.24 -8.70 -13.79
C LEU A 168 -3.98 -8.42 -12.48
N GLU A 169 -4.89 -9.29 -12.07
CA GLU A 169 -5.59 -9.21 -10.79
C GLU A 169 -4.63 -9.36 -9.61
N LEU A 170 -3.79 -10.37 -9.61
CA LEU A 170 -2.80 -10.57 -8.57
C LEU A 170 -1.86 -9.36 -8.44
N ARG A 171 -1.41 -8.80 -9.58
CA ARG A 171 -0.60 -7.59 -9.62
C ARG A 171 -1.36 -6.40 -9.01
N HIS A 172 -2.64 -6.24 -9.34
CA HIS A 172 -3.49 -5.21 -8.75
C HIS A 172 -3.64 -5.39 -7.25
N ARG A 173 -4.02 -6.57 -6.80
CA ARG A 173 -4.24 -6.89 -5.38
C ARG A 173 -2.99 -6.73 -4.52
N ARG A 174 -1.80 -6.98 -5.08
CA ARG A 174 -0.52 -6.71 -4.39
C ARG A 174 -0.28 -5.22 -4.08
N ARG A 175 -1.17 -4.31 -4.49
CA ARG A 175 -1.14 -2.90 -4.04
C ARG A 175 -1.35 -2.77 -2.53
N ALA A 176 -2.06 -3.68 -1.91
CA ALA A 176 -2.32 -3.70 -0.47
C ALA A 176 -1.03 -3.69 0.38
N ARG A 177 0.14 -3.93 -0.22
CA ARG A 177 1.43 -3.72 0.44
C ARG A 177 1.69 -2.26 0.87
N CYS A 178 1.03 -1.27 0.25
CA CYS A 178 1.09 0.10 0.73
C CYS A 178 0.36 0.28 2.06
N GLU A 179 -0.70 -0.50 2.32
CA GLU A 179 -1.41 -0.52 3.61
C GLU A 179 -0.49 -0.97 4.75
N ASP A 180 0.43 -1.89 4.48
CA ASP A 180 1.47 -2.28 5.44
C ASP A 180 2.41 -1.11 5.75
N ARG A 181 2.75 -0.28 4.75
CA ARG A 181 3.56 0.93 4.96
C ARG A 181 2.83 1.96 5.80
N ILE A 182 1.55 2.19 5.52
CA ILE A 182 0.69 3.08 6.32
C ILE A 182 0.57 2.56 7.76
N ARG A 183 0.35 1.26 7.93
CA ARG A 183 0.30 0.62 9.26
C ARG A 183 1.63 0.79 10.00
N ASN A 184 2.75 0.55 9.32
CA ASN A 184 4.08 0.74 9.90
C ASN A 184 4.32 2.19 10.31
N ALA A 185 3.94 3.17 9.50
CA ALA A 185 4.04 4.58 9.85
C ALA A 185 3.15 4.94 11.05
N LYS A 186 1.91 4.41 11.11
CA LYS A 186 1.03 4.56 12.27
C LYS A 186 1.64 3.95 13.54
N ASP A 187 2.24 2.78 13.43
CA ASP A 187 2.91 2.11 14.55
C ASP A 187 4.23 2.79 14.97
N THR A 188 4.80 3.60 14.08
CA THR A 188 6.01 4.39 14.37
C THR A 188 5.67 5.75 15.00
N GLY A 189 4.49 6.33 14.74
CA GLY A 189 4.10 7.60 15.36
C GLY A 189 2.97 8.36 14.69
N LEU A 190 2.49 7.93 13.50
CA LEU A 190 1.41 8.62 12.79
C LEU A 190 -0.01 8.22 13.23
N ARG A 191 -0.16 7.42 14.28
CA ARG A 191 -1.49 7.04 14.77
C ARG A 191 -2.23 8.25 15.33
N ASN A 192 -1.52 9.10 16.05
CA ASN A 192 -2.01 10.35 16.59
C ASN A 192 -1.01 11.45 16.26
N LEU A 193 -1.50 12.63 15.89
CA LEU A 193 -0.68 13.81 15.73
C LEU A 193 -0.58 14.48 17.11
N PRO A 194 0.61 14.51 17.75
CA PRO A 194 0.74 14.87 19.16
C PRO A 194 0.74 16.38 19.43
N LEU A 195 0.84 17.21 18.38
CA LEU A 195 1.03 18.64 18.53
C LEU A 195 -0.24 19.41 18.13
N LYS A 196 -0.40 20.63 18.65
CA LYS A 196 -1.60 21.43 18.41
C LYS A 196 -1.58 22.17 17.06
N GLY A 197 -0.39 22.58 16.60
CA GLY A 197 -0.23 23.37 15.39
C GLY A 197 -0.02 22.49 14.15
N TYR A 198 -0.55 22.92 13.01
CA TYR A 198 -0.40 22.22 11.73
C TYR A 198 1.09 22.09 11.33
N ALA A 199 1.83 23.19 11.34
CA ALA A 199 3.25 23.20 10.98
C ALA A 199 4.09 22.27 11.88
N GLN A 200 3.79 22.23 13.18
CA GLN A 200 4.45 21.33 14.11
C GLN A 200 4.16 19.86 13.80
N ASN A 201 2.91 19.54 13.44
CA ASN A 201 2.54 18.20 13.04
C ASN A 201 3.13 17.80 11.67
N GLN A 202 3.37 18.76 10.77
CA GLN A 202 4.16 18.51 9.57
C GLN A 202 5.58 18.04 9.91
N VAL A 203 6.28 18.74 10.81
CA VAL A 203 7.61 18.31 11.29
C VAL A 203 7.54 16.93 11.93
N TRP A 204 6.48 16.65 12.70
CA TRP A 204 6.28 15.31 13.26
C TRP A 204 6.14 14.23 12.17
N CYS A 205 5.40 14.50 11.10
CA CYS A 205 5.29 13.57 9.97
C CYS A 205 6.65 13.30 9.33
N GLU A 206 7.49 14.32 9.14
CA GLU A 206 8.86 14.17 8.61
C GLU A 206 9.75 13.33 9.55
N ILE A 207 9.66 13.56 10.86
CA ILE A 207 10.38 12.75 11.86
C ILE A 207 9.97 11.28 11.77
N VAL A 208 8.66 11.00 11.63
CA VAL A 208 8.17 9.63 11.49
C VAL A 208 8.60 9.02 10.16
N ALA A 209 8.59 9.78 9.07
CA ALA A 209 9.11 9.33 7.78
C ALA A 209 10.59 8.93 7.88
N LEU A 210 11.43 9.79 8.49
CA LEU A 210 12.84 9.49 8.75
C LEU A 210 13.02 8.24 9.61
N ALA A 211 12.21 8.08 10.67
CA ALA A 211 12.26 6.89 11.52
C ALA A 211 11.89 5.61 10.75
N CYS A 212 10.91 5.69 9.84
CA CYS A 212 10.56 4.57 8.97
C CYS A 212 11.71 4.20 8.01
N GLU A 213 12.39 5.19 7.43
CA GLU A 213 13.58 4.98 6.58
C GLU A 213 14.73 4.34 7.35
N LEU A 214 15.06 4.86 8.53
CA LEU A 214 16.10 4.28 9.39
C LEU A 214 15.79 2.83 9.77
N MET A 215 14.54 2.52 10.09
CA MET A 215 14.11 1.14 10.36
C MET A 215 14.26 0.26 9.11
N ALA A 216 13.89 0.75 7.93
CA ALA A 216 14.05 0.01 6.69
C ALA A 216 15.51 -0.27 6.38
N TRP A 217 16.39 0.72 6.54
CA TRP A 217 17.84 0.54 6.38
C TRP A 217 18.41 -0.46 7.39
N MET A 218 18.03 -0.35 8.65
CA MET A 218 18.46 -1.31 9.66
C MET A 218 18.03 -2.74 9.29
N GLN A 219 16.78 -2.93 8.85
CA GLN A 219 16.28 -4.23 8.40
C GLN A 219 17.04 -4.77 7.18
N MET A 220 17.37 -3.91 6.23
CA MET A 220 18.08 -4.30 5.01
C MET A 220 19.57 -4.58 5.28
N LEU A 221 20.20 -3.75 6.10
CA LEU A 221 21.65 -3.70 6.22
C LEU A 221 22.18 -4.51 7.40
N ALA A 222 21.42 -4.57 8.50
CA ALA A 222 21.86 -5.15 9.76
C ALA A 222 21.20 -6.49 10.11
N LEU A 223 19.89 -6.63 9.79
CA LEU A 223 19.13 -7.81 10.20
C LEU A 223 19.14 -8.91 9.16
N THR A 224 18.96 -10.16 9.61
CA THR A 224 18.89 -11.36 8.76
C THR A 224 17.66 -12.22 9.08
N GLY A 225 17.35 -13.15 8.20
CA GLY A 225 16.26 -14.11 8.41
C GLY A 225 14.91 -13.44 8.65
N LYS A 226 14.14 -13.96 9.58
CA LYS A 226 12.79 -13.47 9.91
C LYS A 226 12.79 -12.04 10.47
N ALA A 227 13.89 -11.59 11.11
CA ALA A 227 13.99 -10.26 11.70
C ALA A 227 13.91 -9.13 10.64
N ARG A 228 14.33 -9.38 9.42
CA ARG A 228 14.22 -8.44 8.29
C ARG A 228 12.76 -8.05 7.94
N ARG A 229 11.78 -8.85 8.39
CA ARG A 229 10.36 -8.68 8.07
C ARG A 229 9.53 -8.30 9.30
N TRP A 230 10.17 -8.01 10.45
CA TRP A 230 9.44 -7.62 11.66
C TRP A 230 8.83 -6.23 11.51
N GLU A 231 7.59 -6.12 11.95
CA GLU A 231 6.88 -4.84 12.02
C GLU A 231 7.48 -3.94 13.12
N PRO A 232 7.28 -2.60 13.06
CA PRO A 232 7.83 -1.66 14.02
C PRO A 232 7.55 -2.00 15.49
N LYS A 233 6.36 -2.48 15.81
CA LYS A 233 6.02 -2.95 17.17
C LYS A 233 6.92 -4.09 17.64
N ARG A 234 7.18 -5.04 16.74
CA ARG A 234 8.01 -6.20 17.05
C ARG A 234 9.48 -5.83 17.15
N LEU A 235 9.95 -4.90 16.31
CA LEU A 235 11.30 -4.34 16.41
C LEU A 235 11.47 -3.60 17.73
N ARG A 236 10.51 -2.75 18.11
CA ARG A 236 10.52 -2.03 19.40
C ARG A 236 10.63 -3.00 20.58
N LEU A 237 9.76 -4.02 20.61
CA LEU A 237 9.76 -5.00 21.71
C LEU A 237 11.03 -5.82 21.76
N ARG A 238 11.54 -6.27 20.62
CA ARG A 238 12.62 -7.28 20.59
C ARG A 238 14.02 -6.70 20.51
N LEU A 239 14.18 -5.56 19.81
CA LEU A 239 15.50 -4.95 19.61
C LEU A 239 15.70 -3.68 20.43
N PHE A 240 14.69 -2.79 20.49
CA PHE A 240 14.89 -1.49 21.10
C PHE A 240 14.55 -1.45 22.60
N ALA A 241 13.77 -2.41 23.10
CA ALA A 241 13.43 -2.49 24.52
C ALA A 241 14.46 -3.25 25.37
N VAL A 242 15.59 -3.67 24.76
CA VAL A 242 16.65 -4.33 25.52
C VAL A 242 17.29 -3.37 26.52
N ALA A 243 17.43 -3.81 27.77
CA ALA A 243 18.18 -3.06 28.75
C ALA A 243 19.68 -3.04 28.38
N GLY A 244 20.28 -1.86 28.40
CA GLY A 244 21.68 -1.67 28.07
C GLY A 244 22.36 -0.68 28.99
N ARG A 245 23.65 -0.86 29.24
CA ARG A 245 24.50 0.04 30.03
C ARG A 245 25.70 0.47 29.21
N LEU A 246 25.93 1.80 29.16
CA LEU A 246 27.15 2.33 28.58
C LEU A 246 28.28 2.19 29.63
N ALA A 247 29.36 1.52 29.25
CA ALA A 247 30.57 1.38 30.04
C ALA A 247 31.73 2.05 29.32
N ARG A 248 32.43 2.97 30.01
CA ARG A 248 33.61 3.66 29.49
C ARG A 248 34.86 3.05 30.11
N GLY A 249 35.83 2.69 29.30
CA GLY A 249 37.12 2.17 29.79
C GLY A 249 38.12 2.10 28.66
N GLY A 250 39.39 2.42 28.91
CA GLY A 250 40.48 2.35 27.95
C GLY A 250 40.23 3.14 26.66
N ARG A 251 39.70 4.37 26.77
CA ARG A 251 39.32 5.25 25.66
C ARG A 251 38.21 4.67 24.72
N ARG A 252 37.50 3.60 25.15
CA ARG A 252 36.44 2.96 24.39
C ARG A 252 35.11 3.10 25.12
N LEU A 253 34.07 3.39 24.37
CA LEU A 253 32.69 3.32 24.82
C LEU A 253 32.10 1.98 24.39
N ARG A 254 31.61 1.22 25.36
CA ARG A 254 31.01 -0.11 25.14
C ARG A 254 29.56 -0.10 25.56
N LEU A 255 28.67 -0.55 24.71
CA LEU A 255 27.30 -0.84 25.07
C LEU A 255 27.20 -2.30 25.54
N ARG A 256 26.90 -2.49 26.82
CA ARG A 256 26.63 -3.82 27.38
C ARG A 256 25.14 -4.04 27.39
N LEU A 257 24.69 -5.12 26.73
CA LEU A 257 23.28 -5.52 26.67
C LEU A 257 22.99 -6.52 27.78
N ALA A 258 21.73 -6.60 28.22
CA ALA A 258 21.29 -7.62 29.18
C ALA A 258 21.47 -9.02 28.55
N GLU A 259 22.32 -9.84 29.16
CA GLU A 259 22.69 -11.17 28.64
C GLU A 259 21.50 -12.10 28.49
N ARG A 260 20.54 -12.05 29.42
CA ARG A 260 19.34 -12.88 29.41
C ARG A 260 18.29 -12.43 28.40
N TRP A 261 18.53 -11.34 27.64
CA TRP A 261 17.58 -10.89 26.62
C TRP A 261 17.62 -11.84 25.42
N PRO A 262 16.48 -12.45 25.03
CA PRO A 262 16.47 -13.53 24.02
C PRO A 262 17.04 -13.12 22.66
N TRP A 263 17.07 -11.84 22.35
CA TRP A 263 17.57 -11.30 21.07
C TRP A 263 18.90 -10.55 21.18
N ALA A 264 19.57 -10.57 22.34
CA ALA A 264 20.83 -9.85 22.58
C ALA A 264 21.93 -10.25 21.57
N ALA A 265 22.11 -11.54 21.30
CA ALA A 265 23.05 -12.04 20.30
C ALA A 265 22.74 -11.53 18.89
N GLY A 266 21.44 -11.45 18.51
CA GLY A 266 21.00 -10.90 17.24
C GLY A 266 21.32 -9.41 17.10
N ILE A 267 21.16 -8.64 18.18
CA ILE A 267 21.51 -7.21 18.22
C ILE A 267 23.02 -7.04 18.05
N ALA A 268 23.82 -7.76 18.82
CA ALA A 268 25.29 -7.71 18.72
C ALA A 268 25.77 -8.04 17.30
N ALA A 269 25.26 -9.13 16.71
CA ALA A 269 25.58 -9.50 15.34
C ALA A 269 25.11 -8.47 14.29
N ALA A 270 24.00 -7.75 14.53
CA ALA A 270 23.54 -6.68 13.67
C ALA A 270 24.49 -5.48 13.71
N VAL A 271 24.95 -5.08 14.89
CA VAL A 271 25.95 -3.99 15.06
C VAL A 271 27.26 -4.35 14.36
N THR A 272 27.77 -5.57 14.56
CA THR A 272 28.99 -6.05 13.88
C THR A 272 28.87 -5.97 12.35
N ARG A 273 27.71 -6.37 11.78
CA ARG A 273 27.47 -6.27 10.34
C ARG A 273 27.46 -4.82 9.83
N LEU A 274 26.92 -3.90 10.60
CA LEU A 274 26.95 -2.47 10.23
C LEU A 274 28.37 -1.91 10.26
N GLN A 275 29.16 -2.29 11.27
CA GLN A 275 30.55 -1.83 11.41
C GLN A 275 31.50 -2.43 10.36
N ALA A 276 31.21 -3.64 9.87
CA ALA A 276 31.99 -4.29 8.83
C ALA A 276 31.76 -3.73 7.41
N ARG A 277 30.84 -2.77 7.24
CA ARG A 277 30.61 -2.13 5.95
C ARG A 277 31.68 -1.09 5.68
N PRO A 278 32.24 -1.04 4.44
CA PRO A 278 33.15 0.02 4.08
C PRO A 278 32.43 1.37 4.22
N SER A 279 33.10 2.32 4.83
CA SER A 279 32.72 3.73 4.78
C SER A 279 32.81 4.14 3.31
N GLY A 280 31.68 4.40 2.66
CA GLY A 280 31.65 4.91 1.30
C GLY A 280 32.18 6.33 1.23
#